data_f525d406fd65e1aa5315c5d5a3a1ac8d
#
_entry.id   f525d406fd65e1aa5315c5d5a3a1ac8d
#
_cell.length_a   1.000
_cell.length_b   1.000
_cell.length_c   1.000
_cell.angle_alpha   90.00
_cell.angle_beta   90.00
_cell.angle_gamma   90.00
#
_symmetry.space_group_name_H-M   'P 1'
#
loop_
_entity.id
_entity.type
_entity.pdbx_description
1 polymer ?
#
loop_
_entity_poly.entity_id
_entity_poly.type
_entity_poly.pdbx_seq_one_letter_code
_entity_poly.pdbx_strand_id
1 'polypeptide(L)'
;MFPKRKWRVIAARDAAEFSSTLRRILVDAALVDIGSPLSLAAMASTGSGNGGPFAATNGGTTDETWKIAALAQEFPSAPFFAITPLRATDAPAVARCAALDFCDVIADGIDESVARDLVAPQTFSARFYAALVVPPPALRLETPMQLASWRAILTSGGRPLRTSALAAAAGVSREHLSRNFSVPGSPNLKRIIDLVRMIAAAELAKNPGLDIKDIARILGFASSSHLAVTAQRVIGTRPASLSRLRTVDLIDRFVQGRTRSRG
;
A
#
# COMPACT_ATOMS: atom_id res chain seq x y z
N MET A 1 7.18 -6.19 17.79
CA MET A 1 7.73 -4.83 17.90
C MET A 1 7.81 -4.24 16.51
N PHE A 2 7.08 -3.15 16.22
CA PHE A 2 7.35 -2.38 15.02
C PHE A 2 8.76 -1.82 15.22
N PRO A 3 9.77 -2.20 14.43
CA PRO A 3 11.05 -1.52 14.54
C PRO A 3 10.77 -0.06 14.21
N LYS A 4 11.03 0.86 15.15
CA LYS A 4 10.82 2.31 15.06
C LYS A 4 11.32 2.94 13.73
N ARG A 5 12.10 2.23 12.93
CA ARG A 5 12.62 2.63 11.61
C ARG A 5 11.74 2.21 10.41
N LYS A 6 10.67 1.42 10.59
CA LYS A 6 9.86 0.91 9.46
C LYS A 6 8.50 1.60 9.28
N TRP A 7 8.00 2.30 10.30
CA TRP A 7 6.70 2.94 10.26
C TRP A 7 6.85 4.46 10.36
N ARG A 8 6.18 5.16 9.46
CA ARG A 8 6.02 6.61 9.52
C ARG A 8 4.56 6.91 9.77
N VAL A 9 4.28 7.54 10.90
CA VAL A 9 2.96 8.04 11.24
C VAL A 9 2.82 9.47 10.74
N ILE A 10 1.69 9.78 10.12
CA ILE A 10 1.34 11.12 9.64
C ILE A 10 -0.01 11.47 10.25
N ALA A 11 -0.05 12.51 11.05
CA ALA A 11 -1.29 13.06 11.57
C ALA A 11 -1.95 13.95 10.51
N ALA A 12 -3.26 13.87 10.40
CA ALA A 12 -4.07 14.81 9.63
C ALA A 12 -5.09 15.49 10.55
N ARG A 13 -5.31 16.77 10.35
CA ARG A 13 -6.17 17.60 11.20
C ARG A 13 -7.62 17.62 10.71
N ASP A 14 -7.82 17.45 9.42
CA ASP A 14 -9.09 17.50 8.74
C ASP A 14 -9.16 16.54 7.55
N ALA A 15 -10.33 16.39 6.97
CA ALA A 15 -10.57 15.49 5.84
C ALA A 15 -9.79 15.92 4.57
N ALA A 16 -9.53 17.21 4.39
CA ALA A 16 -8.81 17.72 3.22
C ALA A 16 -7.32 17.34 3.30
N GLU A 17 -6.68 17.53 4.46
CA GLU A 17 -5.30 17.11 4.71
C GLU A 17 -5.15 15.58 4.62
N PHE A 18 -6.14 14.84 5.18
CA PHE A 18 -6.16 13.40 5.14
C PHE A 18 -6.26 12.88 3.69
N SER A 19 -7.23 13.37 2.92
CA SER A 19 -7.40 13.04 1.50
C SER A 19 -6.17 13.42 0.67
N SER A 20 -5.59 14.61 0.91
CA SER A 20 -4.35 15.04 0.26
C SER A 20 -3.19 14.08 0.54
N THR A 21 -3.10 13.55 1.76
CA THR A 21 -2.07 12.57 2.14
C THR A 21 -2.26 11.26 1.40
N LEU A 22 -3.49 10.72 1.34
CA LEU A 22 -3.84 9.51 0.59
C LEU A 22 -3.52 9.63 -0.91
N ARG A 23 -3.65 10.84 -1.48
CA ARG A 23 -3.33 11.13 -2.89
C ARG A 23 -1.83 11.33 -3.16
N ARG A 24 -1.03 11.57 -2.14
CA ARG A 24 0.40 11.91 -2.30
C ARG A 24 1.36 10.76 -2.06
N ILE A 25 1.04 9.87 -1.12
CA ILE A 25 1.90 8.77 -0.69
C ILE A 25 1.11 7.48 -0.61
N LEU A 26 1.83 6.36 -0.66
CA LEU A 26 1.24 5.06 -0.35
C LEU A 26 1.00 4.98 1.16
N VAL A 27 -0.28 4.99 1.56
CA VAL A 27 -0.72 4.81 2.94
C VAL A 27 -1.01 3.33 3.16
N ASP A 28 -0.31 2.74 4.11
CA ASP A 28 -0.43 1.32 4.43
C ASP A 28 -1.66 1.00 5.28
N ALA A 29 -2.05 1.91 6.16
CA ALA A 29 -3.28 1.84 6.97
C ALA A 29 -3.66 3.24 7.46
N ALA A 30 -4.95 3.45 7.67
CA ALA A 30 -5.54 4.65 8.22
C ALA A 30 -6.20 4.34 9.57
N LEU A 31 -5.92 5.15 10.59
CA LEU A 31 -6.53 5.03 11.90
C LEU A 31 -7.36 6.29 12.17
N VAL A 32 -8.62 6.10 12.51
CA VAL A 32 -9.58 7.19 12.77
C VAL A 32 -10.10 7.05 14.20
N ASP A 33 -9.84 8.05 15.03
CA ASP A 33 -10.42 8.12 16.37
C ASP A 33 -11.87 8.56 16.26
N ILE A 34 -12.79 7.65 16.62
CA ILE A 34 -14.24 7.88 16.66
C ILE A 34 -14.77 8.00 18.08
N GLY A 35 -13.85 7.99 19.08
CA GLY A 35 -14.19 8.12 20.50
C GLY A 35 -14.81 9.48 20.82
N SER A 36 -15.41 9.54 22.01
CA SER A 36 -16.06 10.76 22.50
C SER A 36 -15.04 11.91 22.68
N PRO A 37 -15.43 13.18 22.44
CA PRO A 37 -14.55 14.36 22.59
C PRO A 37 -13.85 14.50 23.95
N LEU A 38 -14.37 13.84 24.97
CA LEU A 38 -13.79 13.82 26.33
C LEU A 38 -12.51 12.96 26.44
N SER A 39 -12.33 11.95 25.60
CA SER A 39 -11.13 11.12 25.59
C SER A 39 -9.90 11.86 25.03
N LEU A 40 -10.10 12.73 24.04
CA LEU A 40 -9.06 13.55 23.42
C LEU A 40 -8.45 14.59 24.36
N ALA A 41 -9.26 15.17 25.26
CA ALA A 41 -8.78 16.13 26.26
C ALA A 41 -7.85 15.48 27.29
N ALA A 42 -8.10 14.21 27.64
CA ALA A 42 -7.26 13.46 28.57
C ALA A 42 -5.90 13.07 27.97
N MET A 43 -5.84 12.78 26.67
CA MET A 43 -4.58 12.45 25.97
C MET A 43 -3.70 13.68 25.73
N ALA A 44 -4.30 14.87 25.54
CA ALA A 44 -3.57 16.11 25.39
C ALA A 44 -2.87 16.58 26.68
N SER A 45 -3.37 16.19 27.86
CA SER A 45 -2.80 16.56 29.17
C SER A 45 -1.67 15.64 29.66
N THR A 46 -1.46 14.47 29.05
CA THR A 46 -0.37 13.55 29.39
C THR A 46 0.84 13.58 28.43
N GLY A 47 0.89 14.57 27.56
CA GLY A 47 1.85 14.72 26.49
C GLY A 47 3.26 15.20 26.86
N SER A 48 3.89 14.63 27.88
CA SER A 48 5.35 14.69 28.07
C SER A 48 5.93 13.29 28.18
N GLY A 49 5.96 12.55 27.10
CA GLY A 49 6.57 11.23 27.11
C GLY A 49 6.43 10.54 25.75
N ASN A 50 7.53 10.41 25.02
CA ASN A 50 7.83 9.50 23.94
C ASN A 50 6.65 9.05 23.05
N GLY A 51 6.48 9.71 21.89
CA GLY A 51 5.46 9.42 20.90
C GLY A 51 5.38 7.96 20.50
N GLY A 52 4.28 7.32 20.83
CA GLY A 52 3.87 6.04 20.28
C GLY A 52 3.58 6.17 18.77
N PRO A 53 3.56 5.04 18.02
CA PRO A 53 3.49 5.02 16.55
C PRO A 53 2.11 5.36 15.97
N PHE A 54 1.15 5.79 16.76
CA PHE A 54 -0.20 6.10 16.31
C PHE A 54 -0.46 7.60 16.38
N ALA A 55 -0.62 8.25 15.23
CA ALA A 55 -1.10 9.61 15.18
C ALA A 55 -2.63 9.61 15.30
N ALA A 56 -3.12 10.08 16.43
CA ALA A 56 -4.51 10.43 16.61
C ALA A 56 -4.84 11.68 15.76
N THR A 57 -6.00 11.70 15.14
CA THR A 57 -6.55 12.94 14.57
C THR A 57 -6.81 13.90 15.72
N ASN A 58 -6.12 15.03 15.77
CA ASN A 58 -6.35 16.07 16.76
C ASN A 58 -7.77 16.63 16.60
N GLY A 59 -8.63 16.42 17.59
CA GLY A 59 -9.81 17.21 17.95
C GLY A 59 -10.62 17.92 16.87
N GLY A 60 -10.90 17.25 15.75
CA GLY A 60 -11.92 17.72 14.82
C GLY A 60 -13.31 17.60 15.44
N THR A 61 -14.25 18.47 15.04
CA THR A 61 -15.65 18.33 15.44
C THR A 61 -16.18 16.96 15.00
N THR A 62 -17.19 16.42 15.64
CA THR A 62 -17.81 15.12 15.28
C THR A 62 -18.12 15.00 13.78
N ASP A 63 -18.45 16.11 13.12
CA ASP A 63 -18.69 16.19 11.68
C ASP A 63 -17.41 15.92 10.86
N GLU A 64 -16.27 16.46 11.27
CA GLU A 64 -14.99 16.30 10.57
C GLU A 64 -14.47 14.85 10.66
N THR A 65 -14.61 14.20 11.79
CA THR A 65 -14.29 12.77 11.97
C THR A 65 -15.07 11.91 10.96
N TRP A 66 -16.36 12.20 10.78
CA TRP A 66 -17.17 11.43 9.83
C TRP A 66 -16.90 11.76 8.37
N LYS A 67 -16.42 12.95 8.04
CA LYS A 67 -15.90 13.27 6.71
C LYS A 67 -14.62 12.47 6.42
N ILE A 68 -13.72 12.36 7.39
CA ILE A 68 -12.54 11.50 7.29
C ILE A 68 -12.95 10.03 7.13
N ALA A 69 -13.90 9.55 7.95
CA ALA A 69 -14.38 8.18 7.90
C ALA A 69 -14.99 7.82 6.53
N ALA A 70 -15.70 8.75 5.91
CA ALA A 70 -16.30 8.54 4.58
C ALA A 70 -15.25 8.31 3.48
N LEU A 71 -14.01 8.77 3.66
CA LEU A 71 -12.92 8.52 2.71
C LEU A 71 -12.54 7.03 2.58
N ALA A 72 -12.95 6.18 3.53
CA ALA A 72 -12.72 4.74 3.42
C ALA A 72 -13.30 4.16 2.12
N GLN A 73 -14.47 4.63 1.69
CA GLN A 73 -15.11 4.20 0.44
C GLN A 73 -14.42 4.74 -0.81
N GLU A 74 -13.72 5.89 -0.71
CA GLU A 74 -12.95 6.45 -1.82
C GLU A 74 -11.55 5.80 -1.97
N PHE A 75 -11.01 5.23 -0.89
CA PHE A 75 -9.66 4.67 -0.83
C PHE A 75 -9.62 3.23 -0.29
N PRO A 76 -10.34 2.26 -0.89
CA PRO A 76 -10.43 0.88 -0.39
C PRO A 76 -9.09 0.13 -0.37
N SER A 77 -8.07 0.61 -1.04
CA SER A 77 -6.73 0.01 -0.95
C SER A 77 -6.05 0.28 0.39
N ALA A 78 -6.36 1.39 1.06
CA ALA A 78 -5.90 1.70 2.39
C ALA A 78 -6.92 1.18 3.42
N PRO A 79 -6.60 0.17 4.25
CA PRO A 79 -7.52 -0.30 5.27
C PRO A 79 -7.71 0.78 6.34
N PHE A 80 -8.97 1.09 6.67
CA PHE A 80 -9.34 2.02 7.71
C PHE A 80 -9.68 1.24 8.99
N PHE A 81 -9.17 1.71 10.12
CA PHE A 81 -9.43 1.18 11.45
C PHE A 81 -10.03 2.29 12.32
N ALA A 82 -11.08 1.98 13.04
CA ALA A 82 -11.62 2.88 14.04
C ALA A 82 -10.90 2.66 15.38
N ILE A 83 -10.67 3.73 16.11
CA ILE A 83 -10.21 3.68 17.50
C ILE A 83 -11.33 4.24 18.39
N THR A 84 -11.71 3.50 19.44
CA THR A 84 -12.75 3.92 20.40
C THR A 84 -12.57 3.21 21.73
N PRO A 85 -13.00 3.82 22.85
CA PRO A 85 -13.06 3.16 24.16
C PRO A 85 -13.97 1.93 24.23
N LEU A 86 -14.76 1.65 23.20
CA LEU A 86 -15.75 0.56 23.12
C LEU A 86 -16.78 0.58 24.26
N ARG A 87 -17.29 1.76 24.56
CA ARG A 87 -18.41 1.91 25.51
C ARG A 87 -19.72 1.53 24.81
N ALA A 88 -20.74 1.20 25.61
CA ALA A 88 -22.06 0.92 25.05
C ALA A 88 -22.64 2.10 24.22
N THR A 89 -22.28 3.33 24.57
CA THR A 89 -22.61 4.55 23.82
C THR A 89 -21.93 4.66 22.45
N ASP A 90 -20.88 3.90 22.21
CA ASP A 90 -20.10 3.96 20.95
C ASP A 90 -20.70 3.01 19.89
N ALA A 91 -21.66 2.16 20.26
CA ALA A 91 -22.26 1.17 19.35
C ALA A 91 -22.81 1.76 18.04
N PRO A 92 -23.51 2.92 18.02
CA PRO A 92 -23.94 3.54 16.76
C PRO A 92 -22.77 3.99 15.87
N ALA A 93 -21.69 4.50 16.47
CA ALA A 93 -20.51 4.91 15.75
C ALA A 93 -19.77 3.71 15.13
N VAL A 94 -19.65 2.61 15.88
CA VAL A 94 -19.07 1.34 15.40
C VAL A 94 -19.90 0.79 14.23
N ALA A 95 -21.24 0.77 14.36
CA ALA A 95 -22.12 0.34 13.27
C ALA A 95 -21.95 1.20 12.00
N ARG A 96 -21.76 2.51 12.17
CA ARG A 96 -21.48 3.42 11.05
C ARG A 96 -20.14 3.14 10.40
N CYS A 97 -19.08 2.82 11.17
CA CYS A 97 -17.79 2.41 10.62
C CYS A 97 -17.91 1.13 9.76
N ALA A 98 -18.67 0.14 10.24
CA ALA A 98 -18.94 -1.07 9.46
C ALA A 98 -19.66 -0.76 8.13
N ALA A 99 -20.63 0.18 8.13
CA ALA A 99 -21.31 0.64 6.91
C ALA A 99 -20.39 1.43 5.95
N LEU A 100 -19.27 1.95 6.44
CA LEU A 100 -18.24 2.66 5.65
C LEU A 100 -17.06 1.77 5.24
N ASP A 101 -17.20 0.44 5.37
CA ASP A 101 -16.18 -0.54 4.99
C ASP A 101 -14.86 -0.42 5.80
N PHE A 102 -14.94 -0.02 7.06
CA PHE A 102 -13.78 -0.09 7.96
C PHE A 102 -13.34 -1.54 8.12
N CYS A 103 -12.04 -1.74 8.16
CA CYS A 103 -11.44 -3.06 8.28
C CYS A 103 -11.68 -3.68 9.65
N ASP A 104 -11.56 -2.87 10.72
CA ASP A 104 -11.75 -3.33 12.10
C ASP A 104 -11.90 -2.14 13.05
N VAL A 105 -12.25 -2.45 14.32
CA VAL A 105 -12.34 -1.50 15.43
C VAL A 105 -11.35 -1.88 16.52
N ILE A 106 -10.50 -0.95 16.90
CA ILE A 106 -9.46 -1.11 17.90
C ILE A 106 -9.90 -0.44 19.19
N ALA A 107 -9.87 -1.17 20.30
CA ALA A 107 -10.13 -0.59 21.61
C ALA A 107 -9.02 0.40 21.98
N ASP A 108 -9.41 1.61 22.42
CA ASP A 108 -8.46 2.56 22.96
C ASP A 108 -7.80 2.01 24.24
N GLY A 109 -6.49 2.22 24.37
CA GLY A 109 -5.71 1.75 25.53
C GLY A 109 -5.25 0.29 25.44
N ILE A 110 -5.47 -0.43 24.35
CA ILE A 110 -4.85 -1.76 24.18
C ILE A 110 -3.34 -1.65 23.99
N ASP A 111 -2.62 -2.72 24.33
CA ASP A 111 -1.19 -2.81 24.12
C ASP A 111 -0.81 -2.58 22.65
N GLU A 112 0.26 -1.79 22.43
CA GLU A 112 0.79 -1.51 21.10
C GLU A 112 1.10 -2.80 20.30
N SER A 113 1.53 -3.86 20.99
CA SER A 113 1.80 -5.16 20.36
C SER A 113 0.52 -5.77 19.78
N VAL A 114 -0.58 -5.71 20.52
CA VAL A 114 -1.89 -6.23 20.08
C VAL A 114 -2.44 -5.39 18.92
N ALA A 115 -2.44 -4.05 19.07
CA ALA A 115 -2.86 -3.17 17.98
C ALA A 115 -2.07 -3.42 16.69
N ARG A 116 -0.76 -3.64 16.82
CA ARG A 116 0.10 -3.99 15.69
C ARG A 116 -0.30 -5.30 15.04
N ASP A 117 -0.52 -6.34 15.83
CA ASP A 117 -0.84 -7.67 15.30
C ASP A 117 -2.21 -7.70 14.61
N LEU A 118 -3.12 -6.79 14.97
CA LEU A 118 -4.38 -6.55 14.26
C LEU A 118 -4.17 -5.77 12.95
N VAL A 119 -3.40 -4.70 12.97
CA VAL A 119 -3.24 -3.79 11.83
C VAL A 119 -2.26 -4.31 10.78
N ALA A 120 -1.11 -4.86 11.20
CA ALA A 120 -0.02 -5.19 10.30
C ALA A 120 -0.38 -6.16 9.17
N PRO A 121 -1.16 -7.24 9.39
CA PRO A 121 -1.54 -8.16 8.32
C PRO A 121 -2.48 -7.53 7.29
N GLN A 122 -3.25 -6.52 7.69
CA GLN A 122 -4.26 -5.86 6.88
C GLN A 122 -3.70 -4.70 6.04
N THR A 123 -2.48 -4.24 6.32
CA THR A 123 -1.86 -3.14 5.58
C THR A 123 -1.79 -3.43 4.07
N PHE A 124 -1.84 -2.37 3.25
CA PHE A 124 -1.70 -2.51 1.80
C PHE A 124 -0.45 -3.32 1.44
N SER A 125 0.71 -2.97 2.01
CA SER A 125 1.97 -3.67 1.72
C SER A 125 1.96 -5.14 2.12
N ALA A 126 1.35 -5.49 3.27
CA ALA A 126 1.26 -6.88 3.72
C ALA A 126 0.33 -7.72 2.83
N ARG A 127 -0.86 -7.21 2.51
CA ARG A 127 -1.81 -7.87 1.61
C ARG A 127 -1.24 -8.03 0.20
N PHE A 128 -0.59 -6.97 -0.32
CA PHE A 128 0.07 -6.99 -1.62
C PHE A 128 1.18 -8.05 -1.66
N TYR A 129 2.01 -8.12 -0.61
CA TYR A 129 3.05 -9.13 -0.48
C TYR A 129 2.46 -10.53 -0.39
N ALA A 130 1.49 -10.75 0.51
CA ALA A 130 0.87 -12.06 0.73
C ALA A 130 0.21 -12.62 -0.54
N ALA A 131 -0.45 -11.76 -1.32
CA ALA A 131 -1.10 -12.16 -2.58
C ALA A 131 -0.12 -12.60 -3.68
N LEU A 132 1.16 -12.21 -3.58
CA LEU A 132 2.15 -12.41 -4.65
C LEU A 132 3.41 -13.15 -4.18
N VAL A 133 3.52 -13.53 -2.89
CA VAL A 133 4.75 -14.12 -2.32
C VAL A 133 5.21 -15.36 -3.05
N VAL A 134 4.27 -16.13 -3.58
CA VAL A 134 4.55 -17.25 -4.51
C VAL A 134 4.51 -16.69 -5.93
N PRO A 135 5.64 -16.68 -6.66
CA PRO A 135 5.64 -16.13 -8.00
C PRO A 135 4.79 -17.01 -8.94
N PRO A 136 4.00 -16.40 -9.84
CA PRO A 136 3.26 -17.16 -10.84
C PRO A 136 4.18 -18.02 -11.69
N PRO A 137 3.84 -19.30 -11.96
CA PRO A 137 4.68 -20.23 -12.74
C PRO A 137 5.05 -19.68 -14.13
N ALA A 138 4.15 -18.88 -14.73
CA ALA A 138 4.37 -18.25 -16.03
C ALA A 138 5.59 -17.29 -16.05
N LEU A 139 6.06 -16.81 -14.91
CA LEU A 139 7.25 -15.96 -14.81
C LEU A 139 8.54 -16.76 -14.82
N ARG A 140 8.50 -18.09 -14.58
CA ARG A 140 9.67 -18.99 -14.57
C ARG A 140 10.81 -18.47 -13.69
N LEU A 141 10.46 -18.08 -12.45
CA LEU A 141 11.43 -17.70 -11.43
C LEU A 141 11.73 -18.95 -10.57
N GLU A 142 12.84 -19.60 -10.81
CA GLU A 142 13.11 -20.94 -10.27
C GLU A 142 14.31 -20.95 -9.33
N THR A 143 15.30 -20.07 -9.55
CA THR A 143 16.50 -20.06 -8.71
C THR A 143 16.25 -19.40 -7.35
N PRO A 144 16.98 -19.81 -6.29
CA PRO A 144 16.88 -19.18 -4.99
C PRO A 144 17.09 -17.66 -5.03
N MET A 145 18.00 -17.18 -5.89
CA MET A 145 18.28 -15.76 -6.06
C MET A 145 17.13 -15.02 -6.75
N GLN A 146 16.48 -15.62 -7.75
CA GLN A 146 15.29 -15.05 -8.39
C GLN A 146 14.13 -14.96 -7.41
N LEU A 147 13.89 -16.01 -6.60
CA LEU A 147 12.84 -16.04 -5.60
C LEU A 147 13.09 -15.02 -4.47
N ALA A 148 14.33 -14.89 -4.00
CA ALA A 148 14.70 -13.89 -3.01
C ALA A 148 14.53 -12.47 -3.56
N SER A 149 14.95 -12.24 -4.81
CA SER A 149 14.77 -10.96 -5.49
C SER A 149 13.29 -10.61 -5.70
N TRP A 150 12.46 -11.59 -6.09
CA TRP A 150 11.02 -11.43 -6.22
C TRP A 150 10.40 -10.94 -4.91
N ARG A 151 10.69 -11.62 -3.79
CA ARG A 151 10.21 -11.22 -2.46
C ARG A 151 10.68 -9.82 -2.09
N ALA A 152 11.94 -9.49 -2.34
CA ALA A 152 12.49 -8.16 -2.08
C ALA A 152 11.82 -7.06 -2.94
N ILE A 153 11.46 -7.36 -4.19
CA ILE A 153 10.71 -6.42 -5.05
C ILE A 153 9.30 -6.21 -4.49
N LEU A 154 8.62 -7.26 -4.02
CA LEU A 154 7.28 -7.16 -3.45
C LEU A 154 7.24 -6.28 -2.20
N THR A 155 8.27 -6.33 -1.35
CA THR A 155 8.35 -5.47 -0.15
C THR A 155 8.43 -3.98 -0.48
N SER A 156 8.75 -3.60 -1.73
CA SER A 156 8.69 -2.20 -2.16
C SER A 156 7.28 -1.67 -2.32
N GLY A 157 6.25 -2.55 -2.40
CA GLY A 157 4.87 -2.16 -2.64
C GLY A 157 4.67 -1.41 -3.97
N GLY A 158 5.49 -1.70 -4.99
CA GLY A 158 5.47 -1.01 -6.29
C GLY A 158 6.20 0.34 -6.31
N ARG A 159 6.80 0.79 -5.21
CA ARG A 159 7.65 1.99 -5.17
C ARG A 159 8.92 1.79 -6.00
N PRO A 160 9.61 2.88 -6.42
CA PRO A 160 10.83 2.77 -7.22
C PRO A 160 11.90 1.94 -6.51
N LEU A 161 12.38 0.90 -7.19
CA LEU A 161 13.46 0.05 -6.70
C LEU A 161 14.59 0.02 -7.74
N ARG A 162 15.80 0.41 -7.31
CA ARG A 162 16.98 0.35 -8.18
C ARG A 162 17.57 -1.05 -8.14
N THR A 163 17.98 -1.55 -9.30
CA THR A 163 18.66 -2.87 -9.41
C THR A 163 19.94 -2.93 -8.59
N SER A 164 20.66 -1.80 -8.44
CA SER A 164 21.83 -1.70 -7.57
C SER A 164 21.50 -1.87 -6.09
N ALA A 165 20.40 -1.29 -5.61
CA ALA A 165 19.96 -1.47 -4.24
C ALA A 165 19.53 -2.92 -3.96
N LEU A 166 18.88 -3.56 -4.94
CA LEU A 166 18.50 -4.97 -4.84
C LEU A 166 19.73 -5.90 -4.80
N ALA A 167 20.73 -5.62 -5.65
CA ALA A 167 21.99 -6.36 -5.67
C ALA A 167 22.76 -6.23 -4.35
N ALA A 168 22.85 -5.00 -3.82
CA ALA A 168 23.48 -4.73 -2.53
C ALA A 168 22.76 -5.48 -1.38
N ALA A 169 21.42 -5.49 -1.37
CA ALA A 169 20.64 -6.23 -0.38
C ALA A 169 20.83 -7.76 -0.48
N ALA A 170 21.11 -8.26 -1.67
CA ALA A 170 21.42 -9.67 -1.92
C ALA A 170 22.92 -10.04 -1.73
N GLY A 171 23.78 -9.08 -1.40
CA GLY A 171 25.22 -9.29 -1.23
C GLY A 171 25.96 -9.69 -2.51
N VAL A 172 25.46 -9.25 -3.69
CA VAL A 172 26.04 -9.61 -4.99
C VAL A 172 26.25 -8.36 -5.87
N SER A 173 27.07 -8.51 -6.93
CA SER A 173 27.18 -7.43 -7.92
C SER A 173 25.91 -7.29 -8.77
N ARG A 174 25.69 -6.10 -9.30
CA ARG A 174 24.56 -5.82 -10.20
C ARG A 174 24.59 -6.72 -11.44
N GLU A 175 25.78 -6.97 -11.98
CA GLU A 175 26.00 -7.82 -13.16
C GLU A 175 25.66 -9.27 -12.84
N HIS A 176 26.06 -9.76 -11.67
CA HIS A 176 25.74 -11.12 -11.22
C HIS A 176 24.21 -11.28 -11.05
N LEU A 177 23.55 -10.33 -10.39
CA LEU A 177 22.10 -10.34 -10.25
C LEU A 177 21.39 -10.32 -11.62
N SER A 178 21.83 -9.44 -12.53
CA SER A 178 21.23 -9.34 -13.88
C SER A 178 21.41 -10.63 -14.69
N ARG A 179 22.57 -11.30 -14.62
CA ARG A 179 22.80 -12.58 -15.29
C ARG A 179 21.86 -13.68 -14.81
N ASN A 180 21.53 -13.71 -13.53
CA ASN A 180 20.56 -14.67 -12.98
C ASN A 180 19.15 -14.53 -13.61
N PHE A 181 18.80 -13.35 -14.11
CA PHE A 181 17.53 -13.09 -14.81
C PHE A 181 17.67 -13.14 -16.34
N SER A 182 18.85 -13.45 -16.88
CA SER A 182 19.09 -13.54 -18.32
C SER A 182 18.92 -14.97 -18.85
N VAL A 183 18.23 -15.84 -18.15
CA VAL A 183 17.95 -17.21 -18.56
C VAL A 183 16.92 -17.21 -19.71
N PRO A 184 17.13 -18.01 -20.78
CA PRO A 184 16.17 -18.12 -21.87
C PRO A 184 14.78 -18.49 -21.37
N GLY A 185 13.78 -17.72 -21.79
CA GLY A 185 12.42 -17.94 -21.34
C GLY A 185 12.02 -17.20 -20.06
N SER A 186 12.92 -16.65 -19.26
CA SER A 186 12.63 -15.81 -18.08
C SER A 186 12.61 -14.32 -18.43
N PRO A 187 11.76 -13.50 -17.77
CA PRO A 187 11.84 -12.04 -17.90
C PRO A 187 13.10 -11.51 -17.26
N ASN A 188 13.69 -10.45 -17.82
CA ASN A 188 14.80 -9.77 -17.14
C ASN A 188 14.34 -9.04 -15.88
N LEU A 189 15.28 -8.80 -14.96
CA LEU A 189 15.01 -8.20 -13.66
C LEU A 189 14.24 -6.87 -13.74
N LYS A 190 14.60 -6.00 -14.69
CA LYS A 190 13.93 -4.71 -14.87
C LYS A 190 12.45 -4.88 -15.24
N ARG A 191 12.14 -5.83 -16.14
CA ARG A 191 10.75 -6.12 -16.51
C ARG A 191 9.95 -6.69 -15.34
N ILE A 192 10.58 -7.48 -14.46
CA ILE A 192 9.92 -7.97 -13.23
C ILE A 192 9.60 -6.79 -12.29
N ILE A 193 10.54 -5.87 -12.08
CA ILE A 193 10.29 -4.67 -11.28
C ILE A 193 9.14 -3.85 -11.88
N ASP A 194 9.15 -3.63 -13.19
CA ASP A 194 8.10 -2.88 -13.88
C ASP A 194 6.74 -3.61 -13.81
N LEU A 195 6.70 -4.95 -13.88
CA LEU A 195 5.47 -5.73 -13.69
C LEU A 195 4.87 -5.52 -12.30
N VAL A 196 5.67 -5.66 -11.24
CA VAL A 196 5.20 -5.45 -9.86
C VAL A 196 4.67 -4.03 -9.67
N ARG A 197 5.33 -3.03 -10.28
CA ARG A 197 4.83 -1.64 -10.29
C ARG A 197 3.50 -1.50 -11.02
N MET A 198 3.28 -2.23 -12.11
CA MET A 198 1.99 -2.21 -12.83
C MET A 198 0.89 -2.90 -12.04
N ILE A 199 1.19 -3.99 -11.32
CA ILE A 199 0.23 -4.64 -10.42
C ILE A 199 -0.17 -3.66 -9.30
N ALA A 200 0.80 -2.99 -8.66
CA ALA A 200 0.50 -1.97 -7.64
C ALA A 200 -0.32 -0.79 -8.23
N ALA A 201 0.00 -0.35 -9.44
CA ALA A 201 -0.76 0.70 -10.11
C ALA A 201 -2.21 0.28 -10.40
N ALA A 202 -2.44 -0.97 -10.76
CA ALA A 202 -3.79 -1.50 -10.97
C ALA A 202 -4.58 -1.61 -9.66
N GLU A 203 -3.95 -2.03 -8.56
CA GLU A 203 -4.60 -2.05 -7.26
C GLU A 203 -4.97 -0.62 -6.78
N LEU A 204 -4.07 0.34 -6.94
CA LEU A 204 -4.36 1.74 -6.62
C LEU A 204 -5.42 2.35 -7.54
N ALA A 205 -5.49 1.95 -8.80
CA ALA A 205 -6.49 2.43 -9.74
C ALA A 205 -7.93 1.98 -9.42
N LYS A 206 -8.11 1.04 -8.50
CA LYS A 206 -9.43 0.65 -7.98
C LYS A 206 -10.00 1.64 -6.97
N ASN A 207 -9.20 2.60 -6.49
CA ASN A 207 -9.67 3.65 -5.58
C ASN A 207 -10.37 4.76 -6.38
N PRO A 208 -11.68 5.02 -6.14
CA PRO A 208 -12.38 6.14 -6.79
C PRO A 208 -11.74 7.49 -6.52
N GLY A 209 -11.14 7.65 -5.31
CA GLY A 209 -10.49 8.89 -4.88
C GLY A 209 -9.13 9.17 -5.55
N LEU A 210 -8.55 8.25 -6.35
CA LEU A 210 -7.26 8.44 -7.02
C LEU A 210 -7.41 8.64 -8.53
N ASP A 211 -6.76 9.66 -9.04
CA ASP A 211 -6.56 9.80 -10.48
C ASP A 211 -5.20 9.21 -10.92
N ILE A 212 -4.97 9.16 -12.24
CA ILE A 212 -3.74 8.62 -12.83
C ILE A 212 -2.50 9.44 -12.42
N LYS A 213 -2.65 10.74 -12.15
CA LYS A 213 -1.53 11.59 -11.70
C LYS A 213 -1.16 11.25 -10.27
N ASP A 214 -2.16 10.99 -9.42
CA ASP A 214 -1.95 10.59 -8.03
C ASP A 214 -1.24 9.22 -7.98
N ILE A 215 -1.72 8.24 -8.75
CA ILE A 215 -1.09 6.92 -8.84
C ILE A 215 0.36 7.02 -9.32
N ALA A 216 0.62 7.83 -10.34
CA ALA A 216 1.97 8.07 -10.81
C ALA A 216 2.87 8.67 -9.71
N ARG A 217 2.34 9.63 -8.95
CA ARG A 217 3.04 10.27 -7.83
C ARG A 217 3.32 9.29 -6.70
N ILE A 218 2.31 8.56 -6.24
CA ILE A 218 2.41 7.55 -5.16
C ILE A 218 3.48 6.51 -5.49
N LEU A 219 3.50 6.01 -6.71
CA LEU A 219 4.44 4.99 -7.16
C LEU A 219 5.76 5.56 -7.71
N GLY A 220 5.99 6.88 -7.58
CA GLY A 220 7.24 7.51 -7.97
C GLY A 220 7.56 7.41 -9.46
N PHE A 221 6.54 7.48 -10.34
CA PHE A 221 6.76 7.73 -11.75
C PHE A 221 7.07 9.21 -11.98
N ALA A 222 7.90 9.52 -12.96
CA ALA A 222 8.26 10.90 -13.27
C ALA A 222 7.03 11.75 -13.71
N SER A 223 6.03 11.09 -14.32
CA SER A 223 4.77 11.71 -14.75
C SER A 223 3.71 10.64 -15.03
N SER A 224 2.45 11.08 -15.18
CA SER A 224 1.37 10.22 -15.68
C SER A 224 1.64 9.67 -17.09
N SER A 225 2.31 10.44 -17.93
CA SER A 225 2.76 9.98 -19.25
C SER A 225 3.81 8.86 -19.15
N HIS A 226 4.73 8.97 -18.20
CA HIS A 226 5.71 7.88 -17.96
C HIS A 226 5.02 6.60 -17.45
N LEU A 227 4.01 6.72 -16.58
CA LEU A 227 3.17 5.57 -16.20
C LEU A 227 2.47 4.97 -17.43
N ALA A 228 1.89 5.81 -18.32
CA ALA A 228 1.19 5.35 -19.51
C ALA A 228 2.12 4.59 -20.48
N VAL A 229 3.29 5.13 -20.75
CA VAL A 229 4.31 4.47 -21.61
C VAL A 229 4.75 3.15 -20.99
N THR A 230 4.95 3.11 -19.66
CA THR A 230 5.33 1.88 -18.97
C THR A 230 4.21 0.83 -19.02
N ALA A 231 2.96 1.21 -18.79
CA ALA A 231 1.80 0.32 -18.89
C ALA A 231 1.68 -0.28 -20.29
N GLN A 232 1.79 0.56 -21.32
CA GLN A 232 1.74 0.11 -22.72
C GLN A 232 2.90 -0.87 -23.04
N ARG A 233 4.10 -0.57 -22.60
CA ARG A 233 5.29 -1.40 -22.84
C ARG A 233 5.26 -2.73 -22.09
N VAL A 234 4.77 -2.75 -20.84
CA VAL A 234 4.87 -3.90 -19.94
C VAL A 234 3.69 -4.86 -20.12
N ILE A 235 2.49 -4.32 -20.23
CA ILE A 235 1.23 -5.08 -20.23
C ILE A 235 0.31 -4.75 -21.41
N GLY A 236 0.75 -3.92 -22.35
CA GLY A 236 0.00 -3.61 -23.58
C GLY A 236 -1.33 -2.90 -23.33
N THR A 237 -1.46 -2.09 -22.27
CA THR A 237 -2.72 -1.44 -21.93
C THR A 237 -2.57 0.03 -21.58
N ARG A 238 -3.70 0.77 -21.64
CA ARG A 238 -3.76 2.18 -21.22
C ARG A 238 -4.03 2.28 -19.71
N PRO A 239 -3.53 3.33 -19.03
CA PRO A 239 -3.76 3.52 -17.60
C PRO A 239 -5.23 3.51 -17.19
N ALA A 240 -6.12 4.08 -18.00
CA ALA A 240 -7.56 4.11 -17.73
C ALA A 240 -8.21 2.72 -17.62
N SER A 241 -7.57 1.68 -18.14
CA SER A 241 -8.07 0.30 -18.06
C SER A 241 -7.52 -0.47 -16.86
N LEU A 242 -6.57 0.09 -16.10
CA LEU A 242 -5.90 -0.62 -15.00
C LEU A 242 -6.88 -1.06 -13.91
N SER A 243 -7.85 -0.23 -13.55
CA SER A 243 -8.85 -0.53 -12.51
C SER A 243 -9.70 -1.77 -12.79
N ARG A 244 -9.83 -2.15 -14.06
CA ARG A 244 -10.63 -3.30 -14.51
C ARG A 244 -9.84 -4.59 -14.61
N LEU A 245 -8.50 -4.53 -14.49
CA LEU A 245 -7.63 -5.69 -14.65
C LEU A 245 -7.33 -6.33 -13.29
N ARG A 246 -7.50 -7.65 -13.24
CA ARG A 246 -7.05 -8.45 -12.09
C ARG A 246 -5.55 -8.73 -12.23
N THR A 247 -4.91 -9.09 -11.14
CA THR A 247 -3.48 -9.45 -11.14
C THR A 247 -3.15 -10.55 -12.15
N VAL A 248 -4.01 -11.55 -12.30
CA VAL A 248 -3.83 -12.62 -13.29
C VAL A 248 -3.83 -12.08 -14.72
N ASP A 249 -4.76 -11.17 -15.05
CA ASP A 249 -4.86 -10.57 -16.38
C ASP A 249 -3.59 -9.75 -16.72
N LEU A 250 -3.00 -9.09 -15.72
CA LEU A 250 -1.75 -8.34 -15.89
C LEU A 250 -0.56 -9.27 -16.17
N ILE A 251 -0.48 -10.40 -15.45
CA ILE A 251 0.56 -11.39 -15.62
C ILE A 251 0.45 -12.05 -17.00
N ASP A 252 -0.75 -12.44 -17.42
CA ASP A 252 -0.99 -13.04 -18.73
C ASP A 252 -0.58 -12.09 -19.87
N ARG A 253 -0.98 -10.82 -19.80
CA ARG A 253 -0.58 -9.79 -20.77
C ARG A 253 0.93 -9.57 -20.79
N PHE A 254 1.56 -9.57 -19.61
CA PHE A 254 3.01 -9.44 -19.49
C PHE A 254 3.75 -10.60 -20.18
N VAL A 255 3.27 -11.82 -20.00
CA VAL A 255 3.85 -13.03 -20.62
C VAL A 255 3.62 -13.03 -22.13
N GLN A 256 2.39 -12.72 -22.60
CA GLN A 256 2.06 -12.63 -24.03
C GLN A 256 2.85 -11.53 -24.76
N GLY A 257 3.11 -10.39 -24.12
CA GLY A 257 3.93 -9.32 -24.67
C GLY A 257 5.39 -9.71 -24.93
N ARG A 258 5.88 -10.80 -24.32
CA ARG A 258 7.21 -11.37 -24.58
C ARG A 258 7.32 -12.10 -25.91
N THR A 259 6.25 -12.74 -26.35
CA THR A 259 6.22 -13.48 -27.63
C THR A 259 6.23 -12.55 -28.83
N ARG A 260 5.66 -11.33 -28.68
CA ARG A 260 5.62 -10.33 -29.77
C ARG A 260 6.92 -9.55 -29.99
N SER A 261 7.84 -9.56 -29.01
CA SER A 261 9.12 -8.81 -29.10
C SER A 261 10.27 -9.64 -29.70
N ARG A 262 10.00 -10.84 -30.20
CA ARG A 262 10.99 -11.77 -30.78
C ARG A 262 10.71 -12.08 -32.27
N GLY A 263 9.79 -11.35 -32.87
CA GLY A 263 9.52 -11.39 -34.30
C GLY A 263 10.16 -10.22 -35.04
#